data_9e0ad7fa2acbea25b987cd2f5763d3dc
#
_entry.id   9e0ad7fa2acbea25b987cd2f5763d3dc
#
_cell.length_a   1.000
_cell.length_b   1.000
_cell.length_c   1.000
_cell.angle_alpha   90.00
_cell.angle_beta   90.00
_cell.angle_gamma   90.00
#
_symmetry.space_group_name_H-M   'P 1'
#
loop_
_entity.id
_entity.type
_entity.pdbx_description
1 polymer ?
#
loop_
_entity_poly.entity_id
_entity_poly.type
_entity_poly.pdbx_seq_one_letter_code
_entity_poly.pdbx_strand_id
1 'polypeptide(L)'
;MANNIIKNSRNTKNAPKNSASTQSVAFSHYNNLSAQLPIDFKTNEIIIGDIKMQVKQCLYNINTILSSIDHVLDDVVKTTIYIKNINDINVINDVCNTFFGDYIPARTFIVVEDLPAGALLQIDTVVSHGDGTPPQLPEDSRLLVIEANNSVNAPTVPYSHTVAFSHYNHISGQLPLDPETLTVVNGYIQAQTKQCLNNIKAIIESVDHVMDDIVKVNIQLKNMLDIELVDEIYASFFKEALPARTVIGVSAIPMDALIQIDVIVSNCESTPPQ
;
A
#
# COMPACT_ATOMS: atom_id res chain seq x y z
N MET A 1 1.99 -19.71 30.72
CA MET A 1 2.22 -20.53 29.51
C MET A 1 2.45 -19.52 28.38
N ALA A 2 3.62 -19.51 27.74
CA ALA A 2 3.84 -18.67 26.60
C ALA A 2 2.90 -19.15 25.49
N ASN A 3 2.03 -18.28 25.00
CA ASN A 3 1.24 -18.58 23.82
C ASN A 3 2.24 -18.83 22.68
N ASN A 4 2.31 -20.06 22.19
CA ASN A 4 3.11 -20.41 21.02
C ASN A 4 2.46 -19.84 19.75
N ILE A 5 2.37 -18.52 19.66
CA ILE A 5 2.03 -17.85 18.41
C ILE A 5 3.31 -17.83 17.60
N ILE A 6 3.42 -18.76 16.68
CA ILE A 6 4.63 -18.95 15.89
C ILE A 6 4.51 -18.13 14.62
N LYS A 7 5.31 -17.06 14.53
CA LYS A 7 5.55 -16.42 13.23
C LYS A 7 6.33 -17.40 12.35
N ASN A 8 5.96 -17.51 11.09
CA ASN A 8 6.60 -18.40 10.13
C ASN A 8 7.49 -17.57 9.17
N SER A 9 8.81 -17.71 9.36
CA SER A 9 9.82 -17.01 8.56
C SER A 9 10.33 -17.92 7.45
N ARG A 10 10.30 -17.46 6.20
CA ARG A 10 10.66 -18.25 5.02
C ARG A 10 11.60 -17.50 4.10
N ASN A 11 12.56 -18.22 3.51
CA ASN A 11 13.48 -17.75 2.50
C ASN A 11 13.57 -18.77 1.37
N THR A 12 13.54 -18.29 0.13
CA THR A 12 13.87 -19.11 -1.06
C THR A 12 15.28 -18.79 -1.56
N LYS A 13 15.93 -19.79 -2.15
CA LYS A 13 17.24 -19.60 -2.80
C LYS A 13 17.13 -18.95 -4.18
N ASN A 14 15.92 -18.84 -4.71
CA ASN A 14 15.65 -18.36 -6.06
C ASN A 14 15.32 -16.86 -6.12
N ALA A 15 15.33 -16.16 -4.98
CA ALA A 15 15.18 -14.72 -4.88
C ALA A 15 16.37 -14.11 -4.13
N PRO A 16 16.62 -12.79 -4.29
CA PRO A 16 17.73 -12.11 -3.61
C PRO A 16 17.65 -12.29 -2.09
N LYS A 17 18.80 -12.53 -1.47
CA LYS A 17 18.91 -12.69 -0.02
C LYS A 17 19.57 -11.49 0.63
N ASN A 18 19.09 -11.15 1.82
CA ASN A 18 19.73 -10.20 2.70
C ASN A 18 20.08 -10.92 4.02
N SER A 19 21.29 -10.73 4.51
CA SER A 19 21.72 -11.33 5.78
C SER A 19 21.02 -10.73 7.00
N ALA A 20 20.45 -9.54 6.87
CA ALA A 20 19.81 -8.79 7.94
C ALA A 20 18.27 -8.87 7.92
N SER A 21 17.66 -9.57 6.93
CA SER A 21 16.21 -9.69 6.81
C SER A 21 15.78 -11.03 6.24
N THR A 22 14.56 -11.44 6.59
CA THR A 22 13.88 -12.60 6.02
C THR A 22 13.02 -12.15 4.84
N GLN A 23 12.98 -12.92 3.76
CA GLN A 23 12.21 -12.55 2.57
C GLN A 23 10.70 -12.49 2.83
N SER A 24 10.15 -13.44 3.60
CA SER A 24 8.74 -13.46 3.97
C SER A 24 8.56 -13.91 5.41
N VAL A 25 7.67 -13.24 6.14
CA VAL A 25 7.27 -13.61 7.49
C VAL A 25 5.74 -13.63 7.56
N ALA A 26 5.17 -14.83 7.71
CA ALA A 26 3.75 -15.02 7.95
C ALA A 26 3.42 -14.92 9.43
N PHE A 27 2.34 -14.24 9.73
CA PHE A 27 1.73 -14.21 11.06
C PHE A 27 0.24 -13.92 10.93
N SER A 28 -0.59 -14.77 11.59
CA SER A 28 -2.04 -14.66 11.48
C SER A 28 -2.48 -14.68 10.02
N HIS A 29 -3.22 -13.68 9.57
CA HIS A 29 -3.80 -13.59 8.23
C HIS A 29 -2.88 -12.96 7.18
N TYR A 30 -1.65 -12.55 7.54
CA TYR A 30 -0.78 -11.79 6.65
C TYR A 30 0.59 -12.42 6.46
N ASN A 31 1.09 -12.35 5.22
CA ASN A 31 2.49 -12.46 4.89
C ASN A 31 3.07 -11.05 4.69
N ASN A 32 4.11 -10.73 5.45
CA ASN A 32 4.88 -9.52 5.27
C ASN A 32 6.15 -9.87 4.50
N LEU A 33 6.31 -9.32 3.31
CA LEU A 33 7.53 -9.48 2.54
C LEU A 33 8.51 -8.35 2.90
N SER A 34 9.79 -8.66 2.94
CA SER A 34 10.79 -7.61 2.92
C SER A 34 10.70 -6.85 1.59
N ALA A 35 10.78 -5.54 1.66
CA ALA A 35 10.73 -4.70 0.46
C ALA A 35 11.80 -5.12 -0.56
N GLN A 36 11.40 -5.32 -1.80
CA GLN A 36 12.24 -5.84 -2.85
C GLN A 36 12.92 -4.71 -3.65
N LEU A 37 14.24 -4.84 -3.78
CA LEU A 37 15.07 -4.06 -4.69
C LEU A 37 15.19 -4.80 -6.04
N PRO A 38 15.56 -4.10 -7.11
CA PRO A 38 15.76 -4.70 -8.44
C PRO A 38 17.09 -5.49 -8.53
N ILE A 39 17.28 -6.43 -7.63
CA ILE A 39 18.49 -7.26 -7.51
C ILE A 39 18.31 -8.53 -8.32
N ASP A 40 19.30 -8.87 -9.16
CA ASP A 40 19.42 -10.20 -9.76
C ASP A 40 19.89 -11.20 -8.69
N PHE A 41 19.13 -12.28 -8.51
CA PHE A 41 19.42 -13.26 -7.45
C PHE A 41 20.69 -14.09 -7.70
N LYS A 42 21.20 -14.11 -8.93
CA LYS A 42 22.43 -14.87 -9.28
C LYS A 42 23.68 -14.05 -8.98
N THR A 43 23.66 -12.77 -9.30
CA THR A 43 24.81 -11.86 -9.08
C THR A 43 24.73 -11.19 -7.72
N ASN A 44 23.53 -11.10 -7.12
CA ASN A 44 23.20 -10.34 -5.90
C ASN A 44 23.52 -8.85 -6.04
N GLU A 45 23.41 -8.31 -7.24
CA GLU A 45 23.65 -6.92 -7.57
C GLU A 45 22.38 -6.30 -8.18
N ILE A 46 22.24 -4.96 -8.05
CA ILE A 46 21.20 -4.20 -8.76
C ILE A 46 21.39 -4.38 -10.26
N ILE A 47 20.32 -4.71 -10.97
CA ILE A 47 20.38 -4.82 -12.43
C ILE A 47 20.67 -3.46 -13.06
N ILE A 48 21.51 -3.46 -14.08
CA ILE A 48 21.76 -2.29 -14.91
C ILE A 48 20.58 -2.13 -15.86
N GLY A 49 19.96 -0.93 -15.87
CA GLY A 49 18.84 -0.64 -16.77
C GLY A 49 18.01 0.54 -16.32
N ASP A 50 17.00 0.82 -17.11
CA ASP A 50 16.03 1.88 -16.85
C ASP A 50 15.00 1.45 -15.79
N ILE A 51 14.12 2.39 -15.45
CA ILE A 51 13.05 2.15 -14.45
C ILE A 51 12.17 0.96 -14.85
N LYS A 52 11.86 0.80 -16.13
CA LYS A 52 11.02 -0.29 -16.63
C LYS A 52 11.65 -1.67 -16.36
N MET A 53 12.95 -1.80 -16.55
CA MET A 53 13.69 -3.03 -16.24
C MET A 53 13.73 -3.28 -14.74
N GLN A 54 13.99 -2.24 -13.95
CA GLN A 54 14.09 -2.37 -12.50
C GLN A 54 12.74 -2.70 -11.84
N VAL A 55 11.62 -2.13 -12.29
CA VAL A 55 10.27 -2.52 -11.82
C VAL A 55 10.01 -4.00 -12.10
N LYS A 56 10.28 -4.47 -13.33
CA LYS A 56 10.10 -5.87 -13.69
C LYS A 56 10.90 -6.79 -12.78
N GLN A 57 12.15 -6.44 -12.50
CA GLN A 57 12.99 -7.25 -11.61
C GLN A 57 12.44 -7.32 -10.18
N CYS A 58 11.97 -6.21 -9.62
CA CYS A 58 11.31 -6.21 -8.31
C CYS A 58 10.08 -7.12 -8.29
N LEU A 59 9.22 -7.02 -9.31
CA LEU A 59 8.01 -7.85 -9.42
C LEU A 59 8.32 -9.32 -9.65
N TYR A 60 9.36 -9.66 -10.41
CA TYR A 60 9.86 -11.04 -10.53
C TYR A 60 10.37 -11.59 -9.20
N ASN A 61 11.09 -10.78 -8.42
CA ASN A 61 11.57 -11.19 -7.11
C ASN A 61 10.39 -11.44 -6.16
N ILE A 62 9.40 -10.53 -6.12
CA ILE A 62 8.16 -10.68 -5.34
C ILE A 62 7.44 -11.98 -5.75
N ASN A 63 7.17 -12.17 -7.04
CA ASN A 63 6.48 -13.35 -7.54
C ASN A 63 7.24 -14.66 -7.21
N THR A 64 8.57 -14.63 -7.26
CA THR A 64 9.41 -15.79 -6.90
C THR A 64 9.30 -16.12 -5.40
N ILE A 65 9.26 -15.10 -4.55
CA ILE A 65 9.07 -15.29 -3.10
C ILE A 65 7.66 -15.84 -2.85
N LEU A 66 6.63 -15.24 -3.43
CA LEU A 66 5.23 -15.68 -3.30
C LEU A 66 5.06 -17.14 -3.74
N SER A 67 5.55 -17.50 -4.93
CA SER A 67 5.48 -18.87 -5.43
C SER A 67 6.20 -19.89 -4.52
N SER A 68 7.22 -19.46 -3.77
CA SER A 68 7.94 -20.34 -2.82
C SER A 68 7.18 -20.61 -1.53
N ILE A 69 6.08 -19.90 -1.31
CA ILE A 69 5.20 -20.02 -0.14
C ILE A 69 3.75 -20.32 -0.54
N ASP A 70 3.56 -20.84 -1.76
CA ASP A 70 2.28 -21.23 -2.34
C ASP A 70 1.27 -20.09 -2.52
N HIS A 71 1.79 -18.87 -2.77
CA HIS A 71 1.01 -17.67 -3.07
C HIS A 71 1.27 -17.15 -4.49
N VAL A 72 0.37 -16.29 -4.95
CA VAL A 72 0.41 -15.63 -6.26
C VAL A 72 0.32 -14.10 -6.11
N LEU A 73 0.51 -13.37 -7.20
CA LEU A 73 0.43 -11.90 -7.17
C LEU A 73 -0.98 -11.37 -6.79
N ASP A 74 -2.03 -12.13 -7.09
CA ASP A 74 -3.41 -11.76 -6.74
C ASP A 74 -3.66 -11.81 -5.22
N ASP A 75 -2.75 -12.42 -4.44
CA ASP A 75 -2.79 -12.39 -2.97
C ASP A 75 -2.19 -11.11 -2.37
N VAL A 76 -1.59 -10.24 -3.20
CA VAL A 76 -1.03 -8.96 -2.74
C VAL A 76 -2.15 -7.97 -2.48
N VAL A 77 -2.32 -7.53 -1.24
CA VAL A 77 -3.39 -6.60 -0.85
C VAL A 77 -2.97 -5.14 -0.94
N LYS A 78 -1.69 -4.84 -0.68
CA LYS A 78 -1.14 -3.48 -0.78
C LYS A 78 0.29 -3.48 -1.28
N THR A 79 0.62 -2.47 -2.09
CA THR A 79 2.00 -2.14 -2.48
C THR A 79 2.34 -0.72 -2.04
N THR A 80 3.53 -0.56 -1.42
CA THR A 80 4.14 0.76 -1.23
C THR A 80 5.37 0.83 -2.12
N ILE A 81 5.38 1.77 -3.06
CA ILE A 81 6.44 1.90 -4.06
C ILE A 81 7.27 3.15 -3.75
N TYR A 82 8.49 2.93 -3.30
CA TYR A 82 9.47 3.98 -3.08
C TYR A 82 10.22 4.24 -4.38
N ILE A 83 10.27 5.51 -4.82
CA ILE A 83 10.89 5.91 -6.09
C ILE A 83 11.78 7.15 -5.90
N LYS A 84 12.79 7.29 -6.73
CA LYS A 84 13.67 8.48 -6.74
C LYS A 84 13.17 9.58 -7.65
N ASN A 85 12.45 9.23 -8.72
CA ASN A 85 11.98 10.18 -9.72
C ASN A 85 10.46 10.06 -9.92
N ILE A 86 9.74 11.13 -9.61
CA ILE A 86 8.28 11.19 -9.71
C ILE A 86 7.76 10.96 -11.14
N ASN A 87 8.56 11.30 -12.16
CA ASN A 87 8.16 11.13 -13.57
C ASN A 87 8.08 9.66 -14.00
N ASP A 88 8.59 8.74 -13.19
CA ASP A 88 8.59 7.31 -13.50
C ASP A 88 7.25 6.61 -13.19
N ILE A 89 6.32 7.28 -12.48
CA ILE A 89 5.06 6.70 -11.98
C ILE A 89 4.25 6.04 -13.11
N ASN A 90 4.11 6.70 -14.26
CA ASN A 90 3.32 6.16 -15.37
C ASN A 90 3.95 4.87 -15.92
N VAL A 91 5.27 4.85 -16.10
CA VAL A 91 6.00 3.65 -16.56
C VAL A 91 5.88 2.52 -15.56
N ILE A 92 5.92 2.84 -14.26
CA ILE A 92 5.76 1.85 -13.18
C ILE A 92 4.34 1.28 -13.21
N ASN A 93 3.31 2.11 -13.33
CA ASN A 93 1.93 1.65 -13.44
C ASN A 93 1.72 0.74 -14.65
N ASP A 94 2.24 1.12 -15.83
CA ASP A 94 2.13 0.32 -17.04
C ASP A 94 2.76 -1.08 -16.86
N VAL A 95 3.93 -1.15 -16.21
CA VAL A 95 4.58 -2.43 -15.91
C VAL A 95 3.77 -3.24 -14.90
N CYS A 96 3.34 -2.62 -13.81
CA CYS A 96 2.52 -3.30 -12.80
C CYS A 96 1.26 -3.91 -13.41
N ASN A 97 0.56 -3.19 -14.29
CA ASN A 97 -0.63 -3.69 -14.97
C ASN A 97 -0.37 -4.95 -15.80
N THR A 98 0.87 -5.14 -16.29
CA THR A 98 1.23 -6.39 -17.01
C THR A 98 1.46 -7.60 -16.08
N PHE A 99 1.64 -7.37 -14.78
CA PHE A 99 1.85 -8.42 -13.77
C PHE A 99 0.58 -8.78 -13.01
N PHE A 100 -0.23 -7.79 -12.65
CA PHE A 100 -1.43 -7.99 -11.82
C PHE A 100 -2.70 -8.26 -12.65
N GLY A 101 -2.68 -8.07 -13.98
CA GLY A 101 -3.85 -8.33 -14.81
C GLY A 101 -5.05 -7.45 -14.46
N ASP A 102 -6.20 -8.09 -14.22
CA ASP A 102 -7.45 -7.40 -13.93
C ASP A 102 -7.55 -6.91 -12.47
N TYR A 103 -6.83 -7.56 -11.56
CA TYR A 103 -6.73 -7.16 -10.15
C TYR A 103 -5.45 -6.35 -9.90
N ILE A 104 -5.59 -5.16 -9.35
CA ILE A 104 -4.46 -4.31 -9.00
C ILE A 104 -4.56 -3.93 -7.52
N PRO A 105 -3.57 -4.30 -6.67
CA PRO A 105 -3.61 -4.03 -5.25
C PRO A 105 -3.67 -2.54 -4.93
N ALA A 106 -4.13 -2.22 -3.72
CA ALA A 106 -4.02 -0.86 -3.20
C ALA A 106 -2.56 -0.37 -3.28
N ARG A 107 -2.35 0.90 -3.63
CA ARG A 107 -1.01 1.42 -3.94
C ARG A 107 -0.77 2.80 -3.35
N THR A 108 0.44 2.99 -2.84
CA THR A 108 0.96 4.30 -2.44
C THR A 108 2.35 4.50 -3.05
N PHE A 109 2.58 5.64 -3.70
CA PHE A 109 3.92 6.05 -4.14
C PHE A 109 4.53 6.99 -3.11
N ILE A 110 5.81 6.78 -2.81
CA ILE A 110 6.60 7.64 -1.92
C ILE A 110 7.87 8.04 -2.66
N VAL A 111 8.04 9.34 -2.90
CA VAL A 111 9.24 9.86 -3.54
C VAL A 111 10.30 10.13 -2.48
N VAL A 112 11.41 9.42 -2.58
CA VAL A 112 12.52 9.44 -1.61
C VAL A 112 13.79 10.04 -2.22
N GLU A 113 14.69 10.54 -1.36
CA GLU A 113 15.97 11.11 -1.77
C GLU A 113 16.89 10.04 -2.36
N ASP A 114 17.01 8.88 -1.69
CA ASP A 114 17.88 7.79 -2.12
C ASP A 114 17.33 6.41 -1.72
N LEU A 115 17.86 5.38 -2.37
CA LEU A 115 17.54 3.97 -2.13
C LEU A 115 18.82 3.13 -2.07
N PRO A 116 18.78 1.99 -1.36
CA PRO A 116 19.95 1.11 -1.21
C PRO A 116 20.58 0.73 -2.54
N ALA A 117 21.90 0.70 -2.58
CA ALA A 117 22.72 0.31 -3.74
C ALA A 117 22.42 1.11 -5.02
N GLY A 118 21.88 2.33 -4.91
CA GLY A 118 21.57 3.19 -6.04
C GLY A 118 20.38 2.75 -6.90
N ALA A 119 19.50 1.90 -6.34
CA ALA A 119 18.26 1.50 -7.01
C ALA A 119 17.39 2.71 -7.36
N LEU A 120 16.62 2.62 -8.45
CA LEU A 120 15.66 3.65 -8.86
C LEU A 120 14.32 3.51 -8.14
N LEU A 121 14.00 2.30 -7.70
CA LEU A 121 12.80 2.02 -6.91
C LEU A 121 13.03 0.86 -5.93
N GLN A 122 12.11 0.77 -4.97
CA GLN A 122 11.94 -0.36 -4.07
C GLN A 122 10.44 -0.62 -3.89
N ILE A 123 10.01 -1.88 -3.86
CA ILE A 123 8.59 -2.25 -3.68
C ILE A 123 8.43 -3.04 -2.40
N ASP A 124 7.61 -2.52 -1.49
CA ASP A 124 7.12 -3.19 -0.30
C ASP A 124 5.73 -3.75 -0.55
N THR A 125 5.43 -4.92 0.00
CA THR A 125 4.16 -5.62 -0.21
C THR A 125 3.60 -6.22 1.06
N VAL A 126 2.30 -6.03 1.26
CA VAL A 126 1.49 -6.78 2.21
C VAL A 126 0.69 -7.80 1.42
N VAL A 127 0.71 -9.06 1.87
CA VAL A 127 0.13 -10.20 1.17
C VAL A 127 -0.84 -10.92 2.09
N SER A 128 -1.96 -11.39 1.56
CA SER A 128 -2.88 -12.25 2.29
C SER A 128 -2.22 -13.58 2.68
N HIS A 129 -2.68 -14.18 3.76
CA HIS A 129 -2.26 -15.52 4.19
C HIS A 129 -3.48 -16.29 4.65
N GLY A 130 -3.91 -17.24 3.85
CA GLY A 130 -5.18 -17.94 4.02
C GLY A 130 -5.36 -18.76 5.32
N ASP A 131 -4.28 -19.02 6.06
CA ASP A 131 -4.28 -19.93 7.23
C ASP A 131 -4.39 -19.23 8.58
N GLY A 132 -4.97 -18.05 8.63
CA GLY A 132 -4.91 -17.20 9.83
C GLY A 132 -5.77 -17.61 11.00
N THR A 133 -6.78 -18.39 10.82
CA THR A 133 -7.67 -18.95 11.86
C THR A 133 -8.31 -20.25 11.38
N PRO A 134 -8.88 -21.07 12.28
CA PRO A 134 -9.08 -22.52 12.09
C PRO A 134 -9.50 -22.87 10.68
N PRO A 135 -9.20 -24.08 10.19
CA PRO A 135 -9.07 -24.41 8.78
C PRO A 135 -10.22 -23.83 7.98
N GLN A 136 -9.89 -22.83 7.18
CA GLN A 136 -10.84 -22.30 6.19
C GLN A 136 -11.10 -23.43 5.21
N LEU A 137 -12.36 -23.63 4.86
CA LEU A 137 -12.72 -24.52 3.76
C LEU A 137 -12.07 -23.96 2.48
N PRO A 138 -11.69 -24.81 1.51
CA PRO A 138 -11.09 -24.35 0.24
C PRO A 138 -11.95 -23.29 -0.48
N GLU A 139 -13.24 -23.30 -0.28
CA GLU A 139 -14.19 -22.29 -0.75
C GLU A 139 -14.07 -20.96 0.00
N ASP A 140 -13.65 -20.96 1.25
CA ASP A 140 -13.46 -19.75 2.06
C ASP A 140 -12.14 -19.05 1.73
N SER A 141 -11.18 -19.77 1.18
CA SER A 141 -9.89 -19.19 0.74
C SER A 141 -10.06 -18.21 -0.45
N ARG A 142 -11.21 -18.19 -1.12
CA ARG A 142 -11.54 -17.25 -2.19
C ARG A 142 -12.16 -15.94 -1.70
N LEU A 143 -12.49 -15.83 -0.43
CA LEU A 143 -13.15 -14.65 0.15
C LEU A 143 -12.15 -13.57 0.59
N LEU A 144 -10.92 -13.69 0.25
CA LEU A 144 -9.86 -13.10 1.07
C LEU A 144 -9.43 -11.72 0.61
N VAL A 145 -9.58 -11.39 -0.67
CA VAL A 145 -9.18 -10.09 -1.21
C VAL A 145 -10.36 -9.50 -1.96
N ILE A 146 -10.99 -8.49 -1.36
CA ILE A 146 -12.11 -7.77 -1.97
C ILE A 146 -11.62 -6.39 -2.36
N GLU A 147 -11.57 -6.14 -3.67
CA GLU A 147 -11.30 -4.80 -4.18
C GLU A 147 -12.60 -4.01 -4.35
N ALA A 148 -12.53 -2.71 -4.16
CA ALA A 148 -13.59 -1.79 -4.52
C ALA A 148 -13.00 -0.53 -5.16
N ASN A 149 -13.57 -0.15 -6.31
CA ASN A 149 -13.12 0.98 -7.11
C ASN A 149 -14.22 2.02 -7.32
N ASN A 150 -15.36 1.86 -6.67
CA ASN A 150 -16.62 2.43 -7.11
C ASN A 150 -17.09 3.67 -6.35
N SER A 151 -16.22 4.44 -5.79
CA SER A 151 -16.68 5.73 -5.29
C SER A 151 -16.84 6.70 -6.46
N VAL A 152 -18.07 7.04 -6.79
CA VAL A 152 -18.38 8.10 -7.75
C VAL A 152 -17.89 9.48 -7.28
N ASN A 153 -17.53 9.59 -6.00
CA ASN A 153 -17.07 10.80 -5.35
C ASN A 153 -15.57 10.78 -5.00
N ALA A 154 -14.82 9.81 -5.54
CA ALA A 154 -13.37 9.73 -5.39
C ALA A 154 -12.70 9.66 -6.76
N PRO A 155 -11.49 10.24 -6.92
CA PRO A 155 -10.79 10.26 -8.20
C PRO A 155 -10.48 8.85 -8.71
N THR A 156 -10.72 8.61 -10.00
CA THR A 156 -10.31 7.36 -10.65
C THR A 156 -8.79 7.26 -10.72
N VAL A 157 -8.26 6.11 -10.35
CA VAL A 157 -6.82 5.79 -10.36
C VAL A 157 -6.60 4.45 -11.08
N PRO A 158 -5.39 4.19 -11.62
CA PRO A 158 -5.08 2.94 -12.32
C PRO A 158 -4.75 1.77 -11.35
N TYR A 159 -5.35 1.75 -10.16
CA TYR A 159 -5.22 0.72 -9.13
C TYR A 159 -6.45 0.76 -8.22
N SER A 160 -6.62 -0.24 -7.37
CA SER A 160 -7.79 -0.32 -6.48
C SER A 160 -7.82 0.84 -5.49
N HIS A 161 -8.98 1.44 -5.29
CA HIS A 161 -9.17 2.46 -4.23
C HIS A 161 -8.98 1.85 -2.86
N THR A 162 -9.58 0.71 -2.63
CA THR A 162 -9.50 -0.05 -1.38
C THR A 162 -9.40 -1.54 -1.66
N VAL A 163 -8.68 -2.23 -0.82
CA VAL A 163 -8.58 -3.69 -0.80
C VAL A 163 -8.83 -4.18 0.60
N ALA A 164 -9.92 -4.91 0.78
CA ALA A 164 -10.27 -5.56 2.04
C ALA A 164 -9.64 -6.94 2.11
N PHE A 165 -9.04 -7.24 3.24
CA PHE A 165 -8.61 -8.59 3.57
C PHE A 165 -8.62 -8.78 5.09
N SER A 166 -9.31 -9.83 5.56
CA SER A 166 -9.39 -10.17 6.98
C SER A 166 -9.87 -8.96 7.81
N HIS A 167 -9.06 -8.50 8.77
CA HIS A 167 -9.42 -7.44 9.71
C HIS A 167 -9.18 -6.02 9.21
N TYR A 168 -8.66 -5.84 7.99
CA TYR A 168 -8.30 -4.52 7.49
C TYR A 168 -8.75 -4.27 6.05
N ASN A 169 -9.17 -3.02 5.81
CA ASN A 169 -9.23 -2.42 4.49
C ASN A 169 -8.01 -1.52 4.28
N HIS A 170 -7.27 -1.75 3.22
CA HIS A 170 -6.14 -0.94 2.82
C HIS A 170 -6.56 0.07 1.76
N ILE A 171 -6.51 1.35 2.08
CA ILE A 171 -6.85 2.42 1.13
C ILE A 171 -5.57 2.89 0.43
N SER A 172 -5.63 3.05 -0.89
CA SER A 172 -4.55 3.62 -1.68
C SER A 172 -4.27 5.07 -1.33
N GLY A 173 -3.03 5.51 -1.56
CA GLY A 173 -2.63 6.91 -1.37
C GLY A 173 -3.53 7.86 -2.14
N GLN A 174 -4.27 8.69 -1.41
CA GLN A 174 -5.17 9.69 -1.97
C GLN A 174 -4.44 11.02 -2.12
N LEU A 175 -4.54 11.56 -3.32
CA LEU A 175 -4.11 12.92 -3.66
C LEU A 175 -5.30 13.89 -3.48
N PRO A 176 -5.05 15.19 -3.35
CA PRO A 176 -6.10 16.20 -3.20
C PRO A 176 -6.76 16.54 -4.56
N LEU A 177 -7.21 15.51 -5.27
CA LEU A 177 -7.84 15.65 -6.56
C LEU A 177 -9.34 15.89 -6.42
N ASP A 178 -9.83 16.83 -7.17
CA ASP A 178 -11.26 16.96 -7.42
C ASP A 178 -11.73 15.75 -8.26
N PRO A 179 -12.76 15.01 -7.81
CA PRO A 179 -13.18 13.77 -8.46
C PRO A 179 -13.78 13.96 -9.86
N GLU A 180 -14.28 15.16 -10.21
CA GLU A 180 -14.85 15.44 -11.51
C GLU A 180 -13.79 15.85 -12.53
N THR A 181 -12.86 16.73 -12.11
CA THR A 181 -11.84 17.28 -13.01
C THR A 181 -10.54 16.49 -13.03
N LEU A 182 -10.32 15.64 -12.03
CA LEU A 182 -9.08 14.87 -11.80
C LEU A 182 -7.83 15.77 -11.69
N THR A 183 -8.02 16.99 -11.24
CA THR A 183 -6.94 17.97 -11.01
C THR A 183 -6.79 18.26 -9.52
N VAL A 184 -5.57 18.62 -9.10
CA VAL A 184 -5.33 19.08 -7.73
C VAL A 184 -6.19 20.30 -7.44
N VAL A 185 -6.92 20.29 -6.33
CA VAL A 185 -7.79 21.43 -5.94
C VAL A 185 -6.96 22.69 -5.70
N ASN A 186 -7.55 23.83 -6.07
CA ASN A 186 -6.94 25.13 -5.77
C ASN A 186 -6.91 25.39 -4.28
N GLY A 187 -5.88 26.08 -3.83
CA GLY A 187 -5.70 26.46 -2.43
C GLY A 187 -4.43 25.89 -1.82
N TYR A 188 -4.16 26.29 -0.58
CA TYR A 188 -2.99 25.88 0.15
C TYR A 188 -3.24 24.52 0.88
N ILE A 189 -2.36 24.17 1.81
CA ILE A 189 -2.34 22.85 2.47
C ILE A 189 -3.68 22.47 3.12
N GLN A 190 -4.42 23.43 3.71
CA GLN A 190 -5.72 23.13 4.35
C GLN A 190 -6.75 22.63 3.32
N ALA A 191 -6.86 23.30 2.17
CA ALA A 191 -7.78 22.88 1.10
C ALA A 191 -7.41 21.50 0.56
N GLN A 192 -6.12 21.26 0.34
CA GLN A 192 -5.63 19.97 -0.15
C GLN A 192 -5.79 18.86 0.88
N THR A 193 -5.54 19.12 2.17
CA THR A 193 -5.79 18.16 3.25
C THR A 193 -7.26 17.77 3.32
N LYS A 194 -8.15 18.78 3.28
CA LYS A 194 -9.60 18.56 3.27
C LYS A 194 -10.03 17.68 2.10
N GLN A 195 -9.49 17.94 0.90
CA GLN A 195 -9.84 17.16 -0.28
C GLN A 195 -9.35 15.71 -0.20
N CYS A 196 -8.11 15.46 0.25
CA CYS A 196 -7.62 14.10 0.48
C CYS A 196 -8.55 13.33 1.44
N LEU A 197 -8.93 13.96 2.56
CA LEU A 197 -9.80 13.33 3.56
C LEU A 197 -11.24 13.14 3.04
N ASN A 198 -11.76 14.04 2.21
CA ASN A 198 -13.03 13.86 1.53
C ASN A 198 -13.00 12.67 0.56
N ASN A 199 -11.91 12.52 -0.21
CA ASN A 199 -11.73 11.39 -1.11
C ASN A 199 -11.67 10.06 -0.32
N ILE A 200 -10.89 10.03 0.76
CA ILE A 200 -10.84 8.86 1.66
C ILE A 200 -12.23 8.56 2.22
N LYS A 201 -12.93 9.57 2.75
CA LYS A 201 -14.28 9.41 3.29
C LYS A 201 -15.23 8.81 2.25
N ALA A 202 -15.23 9.33 1.03
CA ALA A 202 -16.06 8.80 -0.05
C ALA A 202 -15.74 7.33 -0.39
N ILE A 203 -14.45 6.95 -0.38
CA ILE A 203 -14.04 5.58 -0.61
C ILE A 203 -14.53 4.65 0.51
N ILE A 204 -14.26 5.00 1.77
CA ILE A 204 -14.63 4.11 2.89
C ILE A 204 -16.14 4.01 3.08
N GLU A 205 -16.90 5.10 2.86
CA GLU A 205 -18.35 5.07 2.88
C GLU A 205 -18.95 4.22 1.75
N SER A 206 -18.26 4.07 0.62
CA SER A 206 -18.70 3.19 -0.48
C SER A 206 -18.59 1.69 -0.17
N VAL A 207 -17.92 1.35 0.91
CA VAL A 207 -17.74 -0.01 1.42
C VAL A 207 -18.22 -0.15 2.87
N ASP A 208 -19.24 0.63 3.22
CA ASP A 208 -19.98 0.57 4.49
C ASP A 208 -19.15 0.88 5.76
N HIS A 209 -18.09 1.70 5.63
CA HIS A 209 -17.28 2.18 6.75
C HIS A 209 -17.43 3.67 6.99
N VAL A 210 -17.00 4.14 8.17
CA VAL A 210 -16.95 5.55 8.54
C VAL A 210 -15.54 6.00 8.92
N MET A 211 -15.31 7.31 9.02
CA MET A 211 -13.99 7.86 9.34
C MET A 211 -13.44 7.35 10.69
N ASP A 212 -14.32 7.11 11.66
CA ASP A 212 -13.92 6.62 13.00
C ASP A 212 -13.52 5.13 13.00
N ASP A 213 -13.73 4.38 11.88
CA ASP A 213 -13.21 3.02 11.69
C ASP A 213 -11.72 3.00 11.28
N ILE A 214 -11.14 4.16 10.95
CA ILE A 214 -9.74 4.25 10.56
C ILE A 214 -8.84 3.98 11.77
N VAL A 215 -7.96 2.99 11.66
CA VAL A 215 -7.03 2.60 12.73
C VAL A 215 -5.63 3.17 12.52
N LYS A 216 -5.26 3.48 11.27
CA LYS A 216 -3.95 4.03 10.93
C LYS A 216 -4.03 5.01 9.77
N VAL A 217 -3.31 6.13 9.91
CA VAL A 217 -3.15 7.14 8.87
C VAL A 217 -1.66 7.36 8.59
N ASN A 218 -1.27 7.37 7.32
CA ASN A 218 0.05 7.77 6.87
C ASN A 218 -0.09 9.04 6.01
N ILE A 219 0.65 10.07 6.37
CA ILE A 219 0.64 11.37 5.70
C ILE A 219 2.03 11.64 5.12
N GLN A 220 2.09 11.94 3.84
CA GLN A 220 3.26 12.43 3.14
C GLN A 220 3.07 13.93 2.90
N LEU A 221 4.01 14.75 3.37
CA LEU A 221 4.00 16.21 3.21
C LEU A 221 5.19 16.69 2.39
N LYS A 222 4.94 17.60 1.46
CA LYS A 222 6.01 18.29 0.71
C LYS A 222 6.77 19.28 1.58
N ASN A 223 6.09 19.91 2.55
CA ASN A 223 6.67 20.85 3.49
C ASN A 223 6.23 20.53 4.93
N MET A 224 7.15 20.10 5.77
CA MET A 224 6.85 19.74 7.16
C MET A 224 6.43 20.91 8.05
N LEU A 225 6.68 22.16 7.62
CA LEU A 225 6.22 23.35 8.36
C LEU A 225 4.69 23.52 8.31
N ASP A 226 4.03 22.81 7.41
CA ASP A 226 2.57 22.88 7.26
C ASP A 226 1.80 21.95 8.23
N ILE A 227 2.53 21.20 9.09
CA ILE A 227 1.91 20.14 9.91
C ILE A 227 0.78 20.65 10.81
N GLU A 228 0.92 21.82 11.42
CA GLU A 228 -0.11 22.39 12.31
C GLU A 228 -1.41 22.71 11.53
N LEU A 229 -1.28 23.21 10.29
CA LEU A 229 -2.43 23.48 9.41
C LEU A 229 -3.12 22.19 8.95
N VAL A 230 -2.32 21.12 8.75
CA VAL A 230 -2.85 19.79 8.46
C VAL A 230 -3.61 19.24 9.66
N ASP A 231 -3.04 19.36 10.87
CA ASP A 231 -3.63 18.83 12.11
C ASP A 231 -4.99 19.46 12.41
N GLU A 232 -5.15 20.75 12.17
CA GLU A 232 -6.41 21.47 12.34
C GLU A 232 -7.52 20.85 11.48
N ILE A 233 -7.26 20.63 10.20
CA ILE A 233 -8.23 20.04 9.26
C ILE A 233 -8.43 18.56 9.57
N TYR A 234 -7.35 17.83 9.80
CA TYR A 234 -7.35 16.39 10.07
C TYR A 234 -8.26 16.05 11.26
N ALA A 235 -8.09 16.73 12.38
CA ALA A 235 -8.87 16.48 13.60
C ALA A 235 -10.37 16.68 13.40
N SER A 236 -10.78 17.56 12.49
CA SER A 236 -12.19 17.87 12.24
C SER A 236 -12.97 16.72 11.55
N PHE A 237 -12.28 15.72 11.02
CA PHE A 237 -12.90 14.57 10.35
C PHE A 237 -13.28 13.43 11.30
N PHE A 238 -12.78 13.42 12.52
CA PHE A 238 -13.01 12.37 13.51
C PHE A 238 -13.91 12.89 14.64
N LYS A 239 -14.85 12.07 15.07
CA LYS A 239 -15.80 12.40 16.14
C LYS A 239 -15.37 11.82 17.49
N GLU A 240 -14.63 10.72 17.45
CA GLU A 240 -14.16 9.96 18.61
C GLU A 240 -12.65 10.10 18.77
N ALA A 241 -11.95 9.01 19.01
CA ALA A 241 -10.50 8.99 19.18
C ALA A 241 -9.80 9.10 17.82
N LEU A 242 -8.74 9.92 17.76
CA LEU A 242 -7.90 10.02 16.57
C LEU A 242 -7.15 8.69 16.33
N PRO A 243 -7.03 8.22 15.07
CA PRO A 243 -6.29 7.03 14.74
C PRO A 243 -4.79 7.19 14.95
N ALA A 244 -4.08 6.06 15.05
CA ALA A 244 -2.62 6.08 15.04
C ALA A 244 -2.10 6.71 13.74
N ARG A 245 -1.07 7.59 13.83
CA ARG A 245 -0.61 8.38 12.69
C ARG A 245 0.90 8.31 12.48
N THR A 246 1.32 8.33 11.22
CA THR A 246 2.69 8.59 10.80
C THR A 246 2.69 9.78 9.86
N VAL A 247 3.65 10.70 10.02
CA VAL A 247 3.85 11.83 9.10
C VAL A 247 5.31 11.83 8.66
N ILE A 248 5.54 11.95 7.36
CA ILE A 248 6.89 12.03 6.78
C ILE A 248 6.97 13.18 5.76
N GLY A 249 8.12 13.83 5.71
CA GLY A 249 8.47 14.75 4.63
C GLY A 249 8.95 13.97 3.41
N VAL A 250 8.50 14.36 2.23
CA VAL A 250 8.89 13.74 0.95
C VAL A 250 9.41 14.78 -0.02
N SER A 251 10.28 14.38 -0.95
CA SER A 251 10.89 15.32 -1.91
C SER A 251 9.91 15.79 -2.97
N ALA A 252 8.92 14.97 -3.32
CA ALA A 252 7.85 15.32 -4.25
C ALA A 252 6.59 14.50 -3.97
N ILE A 253 5.45 14.99 -4.43
CA ILE A 253 4.15 14.29 -4.43
C ILE A 253 3.57 14.35 -5.84
N PRO A 254 2.92 13.28 -6.34
CA PRO A 254 2.37 13.26 -7.69
C PRO A 254 1.48 14.47 -7.99
N MET A 255 1.49 14.92 -9.24
CA MET A 255 0.73 16.09 -9.74
C MET A 255 1.05 17.40 -9.01
N ASP A 256 2.25 17.48 -8.43
CA ASP A 256 2.75 18.62 -7.64
C ASP A 256 1.86 18.98 -6.43
N ALA A 257 1.13 18.00 -5.91
CA ALA A 257 0.34 18.15 -4.69
C ALA A 257 1.24 18.45 -3.46
N LEU A 258 0.67 19.04 -2.43
CA LEU A 258 1.36 19.38 -1.18
C LEU A 258 1.27 18.26 -0.15
N ILE A 259 0.28 17.37 -0.29
CA ILE A 259 -0.03 16.29 0.63
C ILE A 259 -0.54 15.06 -0.12
N GLN A 260 -0.23 13.88 0.40
CA GLN A 260 -0.84 12.60 0.07
C GLN A 260 -1.16 11.86 1.37
N ILE A 261 -2.29 11.15 1.41
CA ILE A 261 -2.74 10.42 2.60
C ILE A 261 -3.17 9.02 2.20
N ASP A 262 -2.67 7.99 2.88
CA ASP A 262 -3.22 6.65 2.84
C ASP A 262 -3.65 6.18 4.23
N VAL A 263 -4.63 5.27 4.29
CA VAL A 263 -5.18 4.81 5.57
C VAL A 263 -5.39 3.31 5.59
N ILE A 264 -5.47 2.77 6.79
CA ILE A 264 -5.92 1.41 7.10
C ILE A 264 -7.17 1.55 7.95
N VAL A 265 -8.23 0.87 7.52
CA VAL A 265 -9.55 0.86 8.16
C VAL A 265 -9.77 -0.50 8.79
N SER A 266 -10.38 -0.57 9.96
CA SER A 266 -10.81 -1.83 10.57
C SER A 266 -11.88 -2.49 9.69
N ASN A 267 -11.86 -3.82 9.61
CA ASN A 267 -12.85 -4.61 8.89
C ASN A 267 -13.40 -5.70 9.80
N CYS A 268 -14.72 -5.78 9.93
CA CYS A 268 -15.39 -6.66 10.87
C CYS A 268 -15.51 -8.11 10.40
N GLU A 269 -15.16 -8.45 9.17
CA GLU A 269 -15.54 -9.71 8.53
C GLU A 269 -15.00 -10.97 9.17
N SER A 270 -13.99 -10.91 9.97
CA SER A 270 -13.37 -12.13 10.51
C SER A 270 -13.51 -12.28 12.02
N THR A 271 -14.24 -11.38 12.66
CA THR A 271 -14.63 -11.60 14.05
C THR A 271 -16.06 -12.09 14.03
N PRO A 272 -16.34 -13.35 14.43
CA PRO A 272 -17.73 -13.74 14.62
C PRO A 272 -18.39 -12.75 15.56
N PRO A 273 -19.64 -12.39 15.33
CA PRO A 273 -20.36 -11.50 16.22
C PRO A 273 -20.28 -12.07 17.63
N GLN A 274 -19.84 -11.26 18.58
CA GLN A 274 -19.83 -11.60 19.99
C GLN A 274 -21.24 -11.70 20.53
#